data_fa8b3d1942c01f4dbd9f6bce899548c5
#
_entry.id   fa8b3d1942c01f4dbd9f6bce899548c5
#
_cell.length_a   1.000
_cell.length_b   1.000
_cell.length_c   1.000
_cell.angle_alpha   90.00
_cell.angle_beta   90.00
_cell.angle_gamma   90.00
#
_symmetry.space_group_name_H-M   'P 1'
#
loop_
_entity.id
_entity.type
_entity.pdbx_description
1 polymer ?
#
loop_
_entity_poly.entity_id
_entity_poly.type
_entity_poly.pdbx_seq_one_letter_code
_entity_poly.pdbx_strand_id
1 'polypeptide(L)'
;MKPGVRALGVAESYAGRDRPGEAARSTLAGAVLRADRVLDGLAFETCTVGGTDATDAIARLWTELDRPDVRYLLLAGVAPAWYNLLDLASLHDRTDRPVLAVTFEPSDEPLSDALARAFSGPALDARLETFERLPPRSRLRVNDETVFVRSVGCGAGEARDVVRAFTPEGGRPEPLRVARLAARAGRELVERRRGPGAESEGGAGP
;
A
#
# COMPACT_ATOMS: atom_id res chain seq x y z
N MET A 1 -7.92 22.45 -3.81
CA MET A 1 -6.52 22.16 -4.22
C MET A 1 -6.31 22.61 -5.65
N LYS A 2 -5.07 23.02 -6.04
CA LYS A 2 -4.76 23.41 -7.43
C LYS A 2 -4.74 22.17 -8.34
N PRO A 3 -5.23 22.24 -9.61
CA PRO A 3 -5.31 21.07 -10.51
C PRO A 3 -3.98 20.34 -10.76
N GLY A 4 -2.86 21.09 -10.79
CA GLY A 4 -1.53 20.54 -11.05
C GLY A 4 -0.84 19.87 -9.86
N VAL A 5 -1.43 19.86 -8.66
CA VAL A 5 -0.85 19.17 -7.50
C VAL A 5 -0.86 17.67 -7.76
N ARG A 6 0.25 17.00 -7.44
CA ARG A 6 0.44 15.57 -7.65
C ARG A 6 0.46 14.78 -6.34
N ALA A 7 -0.12 13.60 -6.38
CA ALA A 7 0.00 12.60 -5.33
C ALA A 7 0.48 11.28 -5.93
N LEU A 8 1.37 10.59 -5.22
CA LEU A 8 1.70 9.20 -5.45
C LEU A 8 0.73 8.33 -4.64
N GLY A 9 -0.10 7.55 -5.30
CA GLY A 9 -0.87 6.49 -4.66
C GLY A 9 -0.11 5.18 -4.72
N VAL A 10 -0.01 4.46 -3.61
CA VAL A 10 0.58 3.12 -3.57
C VAL A 10 -0.46 2.10 -3.13
N ALA A 11 -0.57 1.02 -3.88
CA ALA A 11 -1.40 -0.13 -3.56
C ALA A 11 -0.69 -1.43 -3.89
N GLU A 12 -1.19 -2.52 -3.32
CA GLU A 12 -0.62 -3.84 -3.50
C GLU A 12 -1.60 -4.81 -4.17
N SER A 13 -1.04 -5.90 -4.73
CA SER A 13 -1.80 -7.04 -5.19
C SER A 13 -1.02 -8.34 -4.99
N TYR A 14 -1.63 -9.27 -4.28
CA TYR A 14 -1.08 -10.61 -4.14
C TYR A 14 -2.17 -11.68 -4.35
N ALA A 15 -1.79 -12.89 -4.76
CA ALA A 15 -2.75 -13.91 -5.18
C ALA A 15 -3.20 -14.85 -4.05
N GLY A 16 -2.60 -14.76 -2.87
CA GLY A 16 -2.89 -15.68 -1.76
C GLY A 16 -2.48 -17.15 -2.01
N ARG A 17 -1.61 -17.37 -2.99
CA ARG A 17 -1.11 -18.71 -3.34
C ARG A 17 0.39 -18.75 -3.12
N ASP A 18 0.80 -19.50 -2.13
CA ASP A 18 2.21 -19.74 -1.82
C ASP A 18 2.65 -21.06 -2.46
N ARG A 19 3.81 -21.05 -3.10
CA ARG A 19 4.50 -22.30 -3.42
C ARG A 19 5.25 -22.74 -2.16
N PRO A 20 5.20 -24.03 -1.80
CA PRO A 20 5.99 -24.53 -0.69
C PRO A 20 7.49 -24.20 -0.91
N GLY A 21 8.10 -23.54 0.09
CA GLY A 21 9.55 -23.24 0.11
C GLY A 21 9.97 -21.88 -0.47
N GLU A 22 9.09 -21.09 -1.11
CA GLU A 22 9.39 -19.73 -1.53
C GLU A 22 8.61 -18.72 -0.68
N ALA A 23 9.28 -17.65 -0.24
CA ALA A 23 8.60 -16.52 0.36
C ALA A 23 7.74 -15.83 -0.71
N ALA A 24 6.41 -15.87 -0.53
CA ALA A 24 5.48 -15.25 -1.45
C ALA A 24 5.74 -13.76 -1.58
N ARG A 25 5.70 -13.24 -2.81
CA ARG A 25 5.90 -11.82 -3.11
C ARG A 25 4.60 -11.16 -3.51
N SER A 26 4.31 -10.02 -2.90
CA SER A 26 3.24 -9.13 -3.32
C SER A 26 3.78 -8.07 -4.27
N THR A 27 3.03 -7.74 -5.32
CA THR A 27 3.37 -6.64 -6.23
C THR A 27 2.82 -5.33 -5.67
N LEU A 28 3.72 -4.38 -5.46
CA LEU A 28 3.39 -2.99 -5.16
C LEU A 28 3.37 -2.19 -6.48
N ALA A 29 2.41 -1.31 -6.64
CA ALA A 29 2.44 -0.32 -7.70
C ALA A 29 2.23 1.07 -7.13
N GLY A 30 3.00 2.02 -7.63
CA GLY A 30 2.84 3.45 -7.42
C GLY A 30 2.25 4.12 -8.66
N ALA A 31 1.23 4.96 -8.47
CA ALA A 31 0.64 5.76 -9.54
C ALA A 31 0.69 7.24 -9.17
N VAL A 32 1.39 8.03 -9.97
CA VAL A 32 1.42 9.49 -9.83
C VAL A 32 0.24 10.07 -10.59
N LEU A 33 -0.67 10.71 -9.87
CA LEU A 33 -1.79 11.43 -10.45
C LEU A 33 -1.77 12.90 -10.05
N ARG A 34 -2.18 13.74 -10.97
CA ARG A 34 -2.52 15.14 -10.73
C ARG A 34 -3.95 15.23 -10.16
N ALA A 35 -4.23 16.31 -9.43
CA ALA A 35 -5.56 16.54 -8.87
C ALA A 35 -6.67 16.70 -9.95
N ASP A 36 -6.30 17.00 -11.19
CA ASP A 36 -7.17 16.98 -12.37
C ASP A 36 -7.30 15.60 -13.04
N ARG A 37 -6.87 14.53 -12.37
CA ARG A 37 -7.00 13.10 -12.75
C ARG A 37 -6.09 12.64 -13.89
N VAL A 38 -5.11 13.42 -14.28
CA VAL A 38 -4.12 12.99 -15.27
C VAL A 38 -3.14 12.03 -14.60
N LEU A 39 -3.02 10.82 -15.15
CA LEU A 39 -1.97 9.86 -14.79
C LEU A 39 -0.65 10.35 -15.38
N ASP A 40 0.36 10.53 -14.53
CA ASP A 40 1.61 11.21 -14.84
C ASP A 40 2.85 10.35 -14.54
N GLY A 41 2.67 9.12 -14.12
CA GLY A 41 3.74 8.15 -13.89
C GLY A 41 3.25 6.87 -13.21
N LEU A 42 3.98 5.79 -13.46
CA LEU A 42 3.80 4.50 -12.81
C LEU A 42 5.17 3.94 -12.41
N ALA A 43 5.22 3.27 -11.26
CA ALA A 43 6.38 2.52 -10.80
C ALA A 43 5.91 1.22 -10.15
N PHE A 44 6.81 0.22 -10.10
CA PHE A 44 6.51 -1.08 -9.51
C PHE A 44 7.63 -1.51 -8.58
N GLU A 45 7.27 -2.19 -7.54
CA GLU A 45 8.17 -2.82 -6.59
C GLU A 45 7.52 -4.09 -6.03
N THR A 46 8.22 -4.85 -5.23
CA THR A 46 7.67 -6.02 -4.55
C THR A 46 8.01 -6.01 -3.06
N CYS A 47 7.12 -6.58 -2.24
CA CYS A 47 7.41 -6.86 -0.84
C CYS A 47 7.05 -8.31 -0.49
N THR A 48 7.50 -8.77 0.66
CA THR A 48 7.25 -10.13 1.15
C THR A 48 5.87 -10.23 1.77
N VAL A 49 5.08 -11.21 1.37
CA VAL A 49 3.79 -11.52 2.02
C VAL A 49 4.05 -11.97 3.47
N GLY A 50 3.40 -11.31 4.42
CA GLY A 50 3.65 -11.55 5.86
C GLY A 50 5.04 -11.12 6.33
N GLY A 51 5.78 -10.35 5.53
CA GLY A 51 7.09 -9.82 5.88
C GLY A 51 7.03 -8.57 6.76
N THR A 52 8.16 -7.83 6.79
CA THR A 52 8.32 -6.54 7.46
C THR A 52 9.03 -5.51 6.56
N ASP A 53 9.08 -5.78 5.26
CA ASP A 53 9.87 -5.04 4.27
C ASP A 53 9.03 -4.06 3.41
N ALA A 54 7.72 -3.95 3.65
CA ALA A 54 6.83 -3.11 2.83
C ALA A 54 7.18 -1.61 2.93
N THR A 55 7.58 -1.13 4.10
CA THR A 55 8.04 0.26 4.29
C THR A 55 9.26 0.54 3.41
N ASP A 56 10.26 -0.34 3.44
CA ASP A 56 11.46 -0.22 2.62
C ASP A 56 11.16 -0.32 1.12
N ALA A 57 10.27 -1.23 0.75
CA ALA A 57 9.85 -1.39 -0.64
C ALA A 57 9.18 -0.11 -1.18
N ILE A 58 8.28 0.51 -0.41
CA ILE A 58 7.66 1.78 -0.81
C ILE A 58 8.68 2.92 -0.89
N ALA A 59 9.65 2.95 0.01
CA ALA A 59 10.70 3.95 -0.04
C ALA A 59 11.64 3.77 -1.25
N ARG A 60 11.94 2.53 -1.66
CA ARG A 60 12.67 2.26 -2.92
C ARG A 60 11.85 2.70 -4.12
N LEU A 61 10.55 2.35 -4.18
CA LEU A 61 9.64 2.78 -5.24
C LEU A 61 9.61 4.32 -5.36
N TRP A 62 9.58 5.05 -4.24
CA TRP A 62 9.68 6.50 -4.22
C TRP A 62 10.98 7.01 -4.83
N THR A 63 12.12 6.42 -4.43
CA THR A 63 13.44 6.81 -4.92
C THR A 63 13.61 6.53 -6.41
N GLU A 64 13.17 5.37 -6.89
CA GLU A 64 13.24 5.00 -8.31
C GLU A 64 12.33 5.85 -9.18
N LEU A 65 11.20 6.30 -8.64
CA LEU A 65 10.27 7.17 -9.35
C LEU A 65 10.88 8.55 -9.65
N ASP A 66 11.77 9.03 -8.78
CA ASP A 66 12.50 10.32 -8.89
C ASP A 66 11.60 11.51 -9.30
N ARG A 67 10.51 11.71 -8.56
CA ARG A 67 9.48 12.74 -8.84
C ARG A 67 9.39 13.77 -7.71
N PRO A 68 10.29 14.78 -7.70
CA PRO A 68 10.30 15.82 -6.68
C PRO A 68 9.05 16.73 -6.69
N ASP A 69 8.28 16.70 -7.77
CA ASP A 69 7.02 17.43 -7.95
C ASP A 69 5.79 16.74 -7.31
N VAL A 70 5.94 15.52 -6.83
CA VAL A 70 4.92 14.84 -6.02
C VAL A 70 4.87 15.47 -4.62
N ARG A 71 3.68 15.85 -4.17
CA ARG A 71 3.46 16.57 -2.91
C ARG A 71 2.92 15.68 -1.78
N TYR A 72 2.27 14.58 -2.10
CA TYR A 72 1.62 13.71 -1.13
C TYR A 72 1.85 12.25 -1.46
N LEU A 73 2.05 11.41 -0.44
CA LEU A 73 2.08 9.97 -0.54
C LEU A 73 0.78 9.40 0.04
N LEU A 74 -0.03 8.75 -0.78
CA LEU A 74 -1.27 8.08 -0.40
C LEU A 74 -1.05 6.56 -0.39
N LEU A 75 -1.45 5.88 0.67
CA LEU A 75 -1.29 4.44 0.86
C LEU A 75 -2.66 3.76 1.00
N ALA A 76 -2.84 2.62 0.36
CA ALA A 76 -4.05 1.81 0.46
C ALA A 76 -4.03 0.96 1.74
N GLY A 77 -4.16 1.63 2.89
CA GLY A 77 -4.09 1.02 4.21
C GLY A 77 -2.70 1.01 4.83
N VAL A 78 -2.57 0.37 6.00
CA VAL A 78 -1.33 0.31 6.79
C VAL A 78 -0.74 -1.10 6.90
N ALA A 79 -1.41 -2.12 6.37
CA ALA A 79 -1.02 -3.53 6.51
C ALA A 79 -1.16 -4.27 5.16
N PRO A 80 -0.39 -3.87 4.11
CA PRO A 80 -0.41 -4.58 2.83
C PRO A 80 0.16 -5.99 2.99
N ALA A 81 -0.02 -6.82 1.97
CA ALA A 81 0.64 -8.11 1.81
C ALA A 81 0.60 -8.98 3.08
N TRP A 82 -0.59 -9.17 3.62
CA TRP A 82 -0.85 -9.98 4.81
C TRP A 82 -0.03 -9.54 6.02
N TYR A 83 -0.43 -8.38 6.59
CA TYR A 83 0.14 -7.80 7.81
C TYR A 83 1.63 -7.42 7.73
N ASN A 84 2.13 -7.07 6.56
CA ASN A 84 3.42 -6.40 6.41
C ASN A 84 3.23 -4.91 6.73
N LEU A 85 3.31 -4.57 8.02
CA LEU A 85 2.92 -3.25 8.54
C LEU A 85 3.81 -2.14 8.02
N LEU A 86 3.19 -1.00 7.71
CA LEU A 86 3.86 0.21 7.28
C LEU A 86 4.19 1.12 8.46
N ASP A 87 5.42 1.58 8.56
CA ASP A 87 5.83 2.68 9.42
C ASP A 87 5.66 4.00 8.67
N LEU A 88 4.55 4.70 8.96
CA LEU A 88 4.21 5.96 8.28
C LEU A 88 5.17 7.09 8.61
N ALA A 89 5.74 7.12 9.81
CA ALA A 89 6.71 8.13 10.22
C ALA A 89 8.03 7.93 9.45
N SER A 90 8.53 6.70 9.36
CA SER A 90 9.70 6.37 8.54
C SER A 90 9.50 6.73 7.05
N LEU A 91 8.32 6.50 6.49
CA LEU A 91 8.03 6.92 5.11
C LEU A 91 8.02 8.44 4.97
N HIS A 92 7.46 9.16 5.94
CA HIS A 92 7.49 10.63 5.94
C HIS A 92 8.91 11.16 5.97
N ASP A 93 9.74 10.65 6.88
CA ASP A 93 11.15 11.07 7.02
C ASP A 93 11.97 10.82 5.75
N ARG A 94 11.74 9.69 5.09
CA ARG A 94 12.47 9.27 3.89
C ARG A 94 12.01 9.96 2.60
N THR A 95 10.75 10.39 2.55
CA THR A 95 10.19 11.05 1.36
C THR A 95 10.13 12.56 1.47
N ASP A 96 10.23 13.10 2.67
CA ASP A 96 9.97 14.52 3.00
C ASP A 96 8.61 14.98 2.45
N ARG A 97 7.59 14.11 2.54
CA ARG A 97 6.22 14.39 2.09
C ARG A 97 5.20 13.93 3.12
N PRO A 98 4.06 14.63 3.22
CA PRO A 98 2.92 14.11 3.97
C PRO A 98 2.49 12.74 3.47
N VAL A 99 2.34 11.80 4.41
CA VAL A 99 1.93 10.41 4.18
C VAL A 99 0.52 10.20 4.73
N LEU A 100 -0.39 9.70 3.90
CA LEU A 100 -1.77 9.43 4.26
C LEU A 100 -2.12 7.97 3.94
N ALA A 101 -2.41 7.17 4.96
CA ALA A 101 -2.96 5.83 4.77
C ALA A 101 -4.49 5.90 4.83
N VAL A 102 -5.15 5.44 3.76
CA VAL A 102 -6.61 5.51 3.59
C VAL A 102 -7.19 4.11 3.55
N THR A 103 -8.19 3.84 4.38
CA THR A 103 -8.94 2.59 4.43
C THR A 103 -10.44 2.84 4.28
N PHE A 104 -11.17 1.88 3.71
CA PHE A 104 -12.57 2.03 3.29
C PHE A 104 -13.53 1.22 4.15
N GLU A 105 -13.03 0.25 4.89
CA GLU A 105 -13.84 -0.62 5.72
C GLU A 105 -13.79 -0.17 7.19
N PRO A 106 -14.94 -0.08 7.85
CA PRO A 106 -14.94 -0.05 9.30
C PRO A 106 -14.30 -1.37 9.77
N SER A 107 -13.27 -1.30 10.59
CA SER A 107 -12.73 -2.49 11.24
C SER A 107 -13.51 -2.72 12.50
N ASP A 108 -14.34 -3.75 12.53
CA ASP A 108 -15.07 -4.17 13.72
C ASP A 108 -14.13 -4.81 14.74
N GLU A 109 -12.95 -5.25 14.27
CA GLU A 109 -11.90 -5.84 15.08
C GLU A 109 -10.65 -4.96 15.09
N PRO A 110 -10.04 -4.74 16.27
CA PRO A 110 -8.74 -4.09 16.38
C PRO A 110 -7.67 -4.83 15.57
N LEU A 111 -6.84 -4.10 14.85
CA LEU A 111 -5.73 -4.71 14.08
C LEU A 111 -4.77 -5.49 14.99
N SER A 112 -4.60 -5.07 16.27
CA SER A 112 -3.84 -5.79 17.29
C SER A 112 -4.30 -7.23 17.49
N ASP A 113 -5.62 -7.44 17.52
CA ASP A 113 -6.20 -8.77 17.77
C ASP A 113 -6.01 -9.68 16.54
N ALA A 114 -6.14 -9.09 15.34
CA ALA A 114 -5.85 -9.80 14.09
C ALA A 114 -4.37 -10.20 14.00
N LEU A 115 -3.44 -9.32 14.45
CA LEU A 115 -2.01 -9.63 14.53
C LEU A 115 -1.73 -10.76 15.52
N ALA A 116 -2.33 -10.72 16.72
CA ALA A 116 -2.15 -11.75 17.75
C ALA A 116 -2.67 -13.13 17.34
N ARG A 117 -3.64 -13.20 16.42
CA ARG A 117 -4.09 -14.47 15.82
C ARG A 117 -3.17 -14.99 14.73
N ALA A 118 -2.55 -14.07 13.97
CA ALA A 118 -1.72 -14.43 12.81
C ALA A 118 -0.27 -14.72 13.16
N PHE A 119 0.25 -14.15 14.26
CA PHE A 119 1.66 -14.23 14.65
C PHE A 119 1.83 -14.51 16.14
N SER A 120 3.04 -14.94 16.53
CA SER A 120 3.45 -15.14 17.92
C SER A 120 4.93 -14.79 18.11
N GLY A 121 5.36 -14.58 19.37
CA GLY A 121 6.74 -14.30 19.74
C GLY A 121 7.31 -13.06 19.04
N PRO A 122 8.62 -13.03 18.72
CA PRO A 122 9.27 -11.85 18.16
C PRO A 122 8.62 -11.29 16.88
N ALA A 123 7.97 -12.16 16.08
CA ALA A 123 7.26 -11.74 14.88
C ALA A 123 5.99 -10.94 15.18
N LEU A 124 5.29 -11.25 16.26
CA LEU A 124 4.18 -10.46 16.78
C LEU A 124 4.68 -9.16 17.42
N ASP A 125 5.70 -9.24 18.28
CA ASP A 125 6.21 -8.10 19.03
C ASP A 125 6.65 -6.96 18.10
N ALA A 126 7.41 -7.26 17.05
CA ALA A 126 7.84 -6.28 16.06
C ALA A 126 6.67 -5.59 15.33
N ARG A 127 5.57 -6.32 15.09
CA ARG A 127 4.38 -5.76 14.45
C ARG A 127 3.56 -4.90 15.40
N LEU A 128 3.41 -5.32 16.65
CA LEU A 128 2.74 -4.54 17.68
C LEU A 128 3.49 -3.23 17.93
N GLU A 129 4.81 -3.25 18.01
CA GLU A 129 5.64 -2.04 18.12
C GLU A 129 5.40 -1.08 16.94
N THR A 130 5.33 -1.58 15.71
CA THR A 130 5.01 -0.75 14.53
C THR A 130 3.57 -0.23 14.59
N PHE A 131 2.62 -1.06 15.02
CA PHE A 131 1.22 -0.70 15.17
C PHE A 131 1.02 0.43 16.20
N GLU A 132 1.70 0.35 17.34
CA GLU A 132 1.63 1.35 18.42
C GLU A 132 2.14 2.73 17.99
N ARG A 133 3.09 2.77 17.05
CA ARG A 133 3.60 4.02 16.45
C ARG A 133 2.67 4.64 15.41
N LEU A 134 1.63 3.92 14.95
CA LEU A 134 0.71 4.47 13.97
C LEU A 134 -0.08 5.65 14.54
N PRO A 135 -0.24 6.75 13.81
CA PRO A 135 -1.08 7.86 14.23
C PRO A 135 -2.55 7.43 14.38
N PRO A 136 -3.34 8.15 15.18
CA PRO A 136 -4.75 7.81 15.38
C PRO A 136 -5.51 7.81 14.05
N ARG A 137 -6.49 6.89 13.96
CA ARG A 137 -7.37 6.74 12.80
C ARG A 137 -8.50 7.76 12.85
N SER A 138 -8.58 8.64 11.89
CA SER A 138 -9.63 9.66 11.79
C SER A 138 -10.71 9.24 10.79
N ARG A 139 -11.97 9.41 11.15
CA ARG A 139 -13.11 9.18 10.25
C ARG A 139 -13.34 10.42 9.38
N LEU A 140 -13.50 10.20 8.07
CA LEU A 140 -13.76 11.25 7.11
C LEU A 140 -14.91 10.86 6.19
N ARG A 141 -15.88 11.78 5.99
CA ARG A 141 -16.90 11.64 4.95
C ARG A 141 -16.40 12.26 3.65
N VAL A 142 -16.43 11.46 2.58
CA VAL A 142 -16.03 11.86 1.23
C VAL A 142 -17.12 11.42 0.28
N ASN A 143 -17.76 12.39 -0.40
CA ASN A 143 -18.99 12.17 -1.14
C ASN A 143 -20.02 11.49 -0.21
N ASP A 144 -20.61 10.37 -0.58
CA ASP A 144 -21.56 9.61 0.24
C ASP A 144 -20.92 8.47 1.04
N GLU A 145 -19.60 8.32 0.95
CA GLU A 145 -18.84 7.25 1.58
C GLU A 145 -18.14 7.70 2.86
N THR A 146 -17.90 6.75 3.75
CA THR A 146 -17.04 6.94 4.92
C THR A 146 -15.68 6.29 4.68
N VAL A 147 -14.61 7.06 4.85
CA VAL A 147 -13.24 6.58 4.79
C VAL A 147 -12.52 6.86 6.10
N PHE A 148 -11.46 6.13 6.35
CA PHE A 148 -10.65 6.29 7.55
C PHE A 148 -9.22 6.62 7.14
N VAL A 149 -8.65 7.63 7.79
CA VAL A 149 -7.36 8.19 7.41
C VAL A 149 -6.43 8.23 8.63
N ARG A 150 -5.19 7.80 8.43
CA ARG A 150 -4.06 8.08 9.31
C ARG A 150 -3.10 8.96 8.54
N SER A 151 -2.57 10.02 9.16
CA SER A 151 -1.67 10.95 8.47
C SER A 151 -0.45 11.32 9.32
N VAL A 152 0.69 11.47 8.66
CA VAL A 152 1.94 11.99 9.20
C VAL A 152 2.42 13.13 8.30
N GLY A 153 3.02 14.16 8.87
CA GLY A 153 3.56 15.30 8.12
C GLY A 153 2.53 16.33 7.68
N CYS A 154 1.24 16.16 8.02
CA CYS A 154 0.20 17.18 7.80
C CYS A 154 -0.90 17.12 8.87
N GLY A 155 -1.59 18.24 9.06
CA GLY A 155 -2.72 18.32 9.98
C GLY A 155 -4.00 17.68 9.42
N ALA A 156 -4.96 17.40 10.31
CA ALA A 156 -6.24 16.77 9.96
C ALA A 156 -7.06 17.53 8.89
N GLY A 157 -6.97 18.86 8.89
CA GLY A 157 -7.61 19.73 7.87
C GLY A 157 -7.02 19.47 6.48
N GLU A 158 -5.70 19.51 6.37
CA GLU A 158 -4.98 19.25 5.11
C GLU A 158 -5.19 17.82 4.63
N ALA A 159 -5.10 16.83 5.52
CA ALA A 159 -5.38 15.43 5.18
C ALA A 159 -6.77 15.25 4.56
N ARG A 160 -7.79 15.91 5.14
CA ARG A 160 -9.15 15.93 4.61
C ARG A 160 -9.22 16.52 3.20
N ASP A 161 -8.58 17.68 3.00
CA ASP A 161 -8.60 18.40 1.74
C ASP A 161 -7.87 17.60 0.63
N VAL A 162 -6.76 16.93 0.98
CA VAL A 162 -6.04 16.02 0.08
C VAL A 162 -6.93 14.86 -0.34
N VAL A 163 -7.49 14.13 0.62
CA VAL A 163 -8.33 12.96 0.31
C VAL A 163 -9.51 13.35 -0.58
N ARG A 164 -10.20 14.46 -0.26
CA ARG A 164 -11.33 14.95 -1.07
C ARG A 164 -10.92 15.38 -2.47
N ALA A 165 -9.81 16.10 -2.61
CA ALA A 165 -9.33 16.58 -3.89
C ALA A 165 -8.97 15.45 -4.87
N PHE A 166 -8.47 14.33 -4.33
CA PHE A 166 -8.13 13.15 -5.12
C PHE A 166 -9.25 12.11 -5.21
N THR A 167 -10.45 12.38 -4.63
CA THR A 167 -11.61 11.48 -4.67
C THR A 167 -12.78 12.15 -5.40
N PRO A 168 -12.81 12.13 -6.74
CA PRO A 168 -13.88 12.76 -7.51
C PRO A 168 -15.22 12.06 -7.35
N GLU A 169 -15.21 10.73 -7.12
CA GLU A 169 -16.39 9.89 -6.99
C GLU A 169 -16.16 8.81 -5.93
N GLY A 170 -17.23 8.34 -5.29
CA GLY A 170 -17.17 7.34 -4.23
C GLY A 170 -16.27 7.75 -3.07
N GLY A 171 -15.62 6.81 -2.41
CA GLY A 171 -14.74 7.05 -1.26
C GLY A 171 -13.26 6.85 -1.55
N ARG A 172 -12.89 6.24 -2.69
CA ARG A 172 -11.49 5.86 -2.98
C ARG A 172 -10.74 6.94 -3.75
N PRO A 173 -9.63 7.49 -3.21
CA PRO A 173 -8.76 8.37 -3.97
C PRO A 173 -8.27 7.75 -5.28
N GLU A 174 -8.33 8.53 -6.35
CA GLU A 174 -7.99 8.09 -7.71
C GLU A 174 -6.56 7.54 -7.83
N PRO A 175 -5.52 8.13 -7.17
CA PRO A 175 -4.18 7.54 -7.14
C PRO A 175 -4.16 6.12 -6.58
N LEU A 176 -4.97 5.82 -5.56
CA LEU A 176 -5.05 4.47 -4.98
C LEU A 176 -5.81 3.49 -5.88
N ARG A 177 -6.86 3.98 -6.57
CA ARG A 177 -7.63 3.17 -7.52
C ARG A 177 -6.75 2.74 -8.70
N VAL A 178 -6.01 3.68 -9.29
CA VAL A 178 -5.10 3.41 -10.42
C VAL A 178 -3.94 2.52 -9.98
N ALA A 179 -3.31 2.81 -8.83
CA ALA A 179 -2.25 1.97 -8.29
C ALA A 179 -2.71 0.52 -8.08
N ARG A 180 -3.93 0.29 -7.57
CA ARG A 180 -4.47 -1.06 -7.38
C ARG A 180 -4.68 -1.80 -8.71
N LEU A 181 -5.16 -1.11 -9.75
CA LEU A 181 -5.28 -1.69 -11.09
C LEU A 181 -3.90 -2.05 -11.66
N ALA A 182 -2.92 -1.15 -11.53
CA ALA A 182 -1.56 -1.39 -11.98
C ALA A 182 -0.90 -2.57 -11.22
N ALA A 183 -1.03 -2.62 -9.89
CA ALA A 183 -0.50 -3.71 -9.08
C ALA A 183 -1.07 -5.07 -9.50
N ARG A 184 -2.38 -5.14 -9.76
CA ARG A 184 -3.03 -6.36 -10.25
C ARG A 184 -2.48 -6.78 -11.61
N ALA A 185 -2.41 -5.85 -12.56
CA ALA A 185 -1.88 -6.13 -13.91
C ALA A 185 -0.40 -6.56 -13.86
N GLY A 186 0.42 -5.90 -13.02
CA GLY A 186 1.82 -6.24 -12.80
C GLY A 186 1.97 -7.66 -12.21
N ARG A 187 1.20 -8.00 -11.19
CA ARG A 187 1.18 -9.34 -10.62
C ARG A 187 0.83 -10.41 -11.68
N GLU A 188 -0.25 -10.20 -12.44
CA GLU A 188 -0.69 -11.14 -13.48
C GLU A 188 0.37 -11.32 -14.58
N LEU A 189 1.11 -10.26 -14.92
CA LEU A 189 2.21 -10.34 -15.89
C LEU A 189 3.36 -11.20 -15.34
N VAL A 190 3.74 -11.01 -14.08
CA VAL A 190 4.80 -11.80 -13.42
C VAL A 190 4.40 -13.27 -13.32
N GLU A 191 3.16 -13.55 -12.93
CA GLU A 191 2.64 -14.93 -12.84
C GLU A 191 2.67 -15.65 -14.21
N ARG A 192 2.21 -14.97 -15.26
CA ARG A 192 2.27 -15.53 -16.62
C ARG A 192 3.70 -15.82 -17.09
N ARG A 193 4.67 -14.96 -16.76
CA ARG A 193 6.08 -15.15 -17.13
C ARG A 193 6.75 -16.29 -16.36
N ARG A 194 6.29 -16.60 -15.15
CA ARG A 194 6.79 -17.73 -14.36
C ARG A 194 6.27 -19.08 -14.86
N GLY A 195 5.27 -19.13 -15.74
CA GLY A 195 4.65 -20.33 -16.29
C GLY A 195 3.79 -21.10 -15.27
N PRO A 196 2.90 -22.01 -15.68
CA PRO A 196 2.39 -23.06 -14.82
C PRO A 196 3.61 -23.89 -14.38
N GLY A 197 3.79 -24.05 -13.06
CA GLY A 197 4.99 -24.65 -12.47
C GLY A 197 5.51 -25.84 -13.27
N ALA A 198 6.82 -25.92 -13.42
CA ALA A 198 7.48 -27.12 -13.88
C ALA A 198 7.04 -28.26 -12.97
N GLU A 199 5.97 -28.95 -13.37
CA GLU A 199 5.60 -30.23 -12.79
C GLU A 199 6.81 -31.13 -13.04
N SER A 200 7.34 -31.65 -11.95
CA SER A 200 8.44 -32.58 -11.89
C SER A 200 8.32 -33.61 -13.01
N GLU A 201 9.12 -33.49 -14.05
CA GLU A 201 9.60 -34.65 -14.77
C GLU A 201 10.51 -35.41 -13.80
N GLY A 202 9.91 -36.25 -13.00
CA GLY A 202 10.52 -37.10 -11.99
C GLY A 202 10.03 -38.50 -12.16
N GLY A 203 10.68 -39.24 -13.03
CA GLY A 203 10.79 -40.67 -12.84
C GLY A 203 9.83 -41.58 -13.61
N ALA A 204 10.12 -41.77 -14.88
CA ALA A 204 10.01 -43.10 -15.45
C ALA A 204 11.44 -43.59 -15.70
N GLY A 205 11.96 -44.32 -14.79
CA GLY A 205 13.14 -45.14 -14.97
C GLY A 205 12.72 -46.64 -14.94
N PRO A 206 13.36 -47.48 -15.69
CA PRO A 206 12.90 -48.83 -16.06
C PRO A 206 12.81 -49.81 -14.89
#